data_cf0a4e025cc2f12bd9c4c8438444fc16
#
_entry.id   cf0a4e025cc2f12bd9c4c8438444fc16
#
_cell.length_a   1.000
_cell.length_b   1.000
_cell.length_c   1.000
_cell.angle_alpha   90.00
_cell.angle_beta   90.00
_cell.angle_gamma   90.00
#
_symmetry.space_group_name_H-M   'P 1'
#
loop_
_entity.id
_entity.type
_entity.pdbx_description
1 polymer ?
#
loop_
_entity_poly.entity_id
_entity_poly.type
_entity_poly.pdbx_seq_one_letter_code
_entity_poly.pdbx_strand_id
1 'polypeptide(L)'
;MVFSNEELPKPNDYDIIFLHQIPYFGMENYDVFLNELKKHKKTPIFHILGENSDIESFNALQSSVDIKKGAVNSTLDIKPYYNSTFGLFNIDNELVNAIKKFPPLSLPHLEFSFKTNHDAILNMNISEVLTPTPLMTFCTDNDGRKNAFLFGTGIWRWKLYDFHNNKNYDNFEELFSKSVKYLLTEKDKELVINYKEEYLNNESIVLTAELKNPSQELTNEPDLRIRITDKHSKKAYDYDFSKANNSYRLNITSLPEGIYNFKADAQCGNAIYSETGSFSVVSIGAEAQDLVANSQRMKLLASLTNGKNFNVDKLNQLAESIENDDRITSIMREETNYKDLINMKLIFFVILSLVSTEWFLRKMFGTY
;
A
#
# COMPACT_ATOMS: atom_id res chain seq x y z
N MET A 1 12.70 17.79 -12.41
CA MET A 1 13.75 17.77 -11.39
C MET A 1 15.00 17.24 -12.08
N VAL A 2 16.01 18.05 -12.26
CA VAL A 2 17.27 17.61 -12.89
C VAL A 2 18.11 17.05 -11.77
N PHE A 3 18.33 15.74 -11.75
CA PHE A 3 19.28 15.15 -10.82
C PHE A 3 20.69 15.49 -11.29
N SER A 4 21.37 16.35 -10.57
CA SER A 4 22.83 16.48 -10.65
C SER A 4 23.45 15.15 -10.16
N ASN A 5 24.68 14.85 -10.59
CA ASN A 5 25.47 13.62 -10.39
C ASN A 5 25.57 13.02 -8.97
N GLU A 6 24.69 13.35 -8.06
CA GLU A 6 24.64 12.85 -6.70
C GLU A 6 23.57 11.76 -6.61
N GLU A 7 23.99 10.56 -6.27
CA GLU A 7 23.23 9.33 -5.96
C GLU A 7 21.85 9.20 -6.60
N LEU A 8 21.71 8.31 -7.57
CA LEU A 8 20.42 7.92 -8.12
C LEU A 8 19.50 7.43 -7.00
N PRO A 9 18.23 7.92 -6.95
CA PRO A 9 17.31 7.51 -5.93
C PRO A 9 17.08 5.98 -5.99
N LYS A 10 17.03 5.34 -4.84
CA LYS A 10 16.79 3.89 -4.75
C LYS A 10 15.32 3.61 -5.02
N PRO A 11 14.97 2.79 -6.00
CA PRO A 11 13.57 2.49 -6.34
C PRO A 11 12.73 1.96 -5.18
N ASN A 12 13.34 1.27 -4.21
CA ASN A 12 12.65 0.73 -3.03
C ASN A 12 12.12 1.79 -2.05
N ASP A 13 12.62 3.00 -2.14
CA ASP A 13 12.20 4.09 -1.24
C ASP A 13 10.92 4.77 -1.75
N TYR A 14 10.36 4.28 -2.87
CA TYR A 14 9.20 4.89 -3.53
C TYR A 14 8.13 3.83 -3.85
N ASP A 15 6.88 4.22 -3.66
CA ASP A 15 5.73 3.38 -4.01
C ASP A 15 5.46 3.38 -5.52
N ILE A 16 5.83 4.45 -6.24
CA ILE A 16 5.68 4.60 -7.70
C ILE A 16 6.79 5.48 -8.26
N ILE A 17 7.21 5.20 -9.48
CA ILE A 17 8.24 5.96 -10.19
C ILE A 17 7.64 6.56 -11.46
N PHE A 18 7.81 7.88 -11.64
CA PHE A 18 7.46 8.58 -12.88
C PHE A 18 8.72 8.86 -13.68
N LEU A 19 8.78 8.34 -14.90
CA LEU A 19 9.87 8.57 -15.85
C LEU A 19 9.40 9.49 -16.97
N HIS A 20 9.70 10.78 -16.85
CA HIS A 20 9.34 11.76 -17.85
C HIS A 20 10.49 11.95 -18.84
N GLN A 21 10.32 11.43 -20.05
CA GLN A 21 11.33 11.40 -21.12
C GLN A 21 12.67 10.78 -20.68
N ILE A 22 12.61 9.81 -19.77
CA ILE A 22 13.77 9.05 -19.31
C ILE A 22 13.60 7.60 -19.78
N PRO A 23 14.65 6.98 -20.36
CA PRO A 23 15.96 7.56 -20.67
C PRO A 23 15.91 8.59 -21.79
N TYR A 24 16.82 9.58 -21.72
CA TYR A 24 16.98 10.58 -22.78
C TYR A 24 18.30 10.36 -23.50
N PHE A 25 18.40 10.88 -24.72
CA PHE A 25 19.56 10.72 -25.55
C PHE A 25 20.83 11.33 -24.91
N GLY A 26 21.87 10.49 -24.73
CA GLY A 26 23.11 10.90 -24.06
C GLY A 26 23.04 10.93 -22.53
N MET A 27 22.10 10.20 -21.92
CA MET A 27 22.01 10.08 -20.44
C MET A 27 23.26 9.42 -19.87
N GLU A 28 23.96 10.12 -18.98
CA GLU A 28 25.07 9.57 -18.21
C GLU A 28 24.58 8.53 -17.17
N ASN A 29 25.40 7.54 -16.87
CA ASN A 29 25.10 6.48 -15.89
C ASN A 29 23.81 5.66 -16.16
N TYR A 30 23.38 5.60 -17.42
CA TYR A 30 22.19 4.85 -17.82
C TYR A 30 22.22 3.38 -17.35
N ASP A 31 23.35 2.70 -17.49
CA ASP A 31 23.49 1.30 -17.09
C ASP A 31 23.29 1.09 -15.58
N VAL A 32 23.76 2.03 -14.77
CA VAL A 32 23.57 2.01 -13.30
C VAL A 32 22.09 2.16 -12.98
N PHE A 33 21.44 3.15 -13.58
CA PHE A 33 20.00 3.39 -13.43
C PHE A 33 19.16 2.18 -13.88
N LEU A 34 19.45 1.62 -15.06
CA LEU A 34 18.79 0.44 -15.59
C LEU A 34 18.93 -0.77 -14.65
N ASN A 35 20.14 -0.99 -14.12
CA ASN A 35 20.39 -2.10 -13.21
C ASN A 35 19.65 -1.94 -11.89
N GLU A 36 19.58 -0.74 -11.34
CA GLU A 36 18.79 -0.48 -10.13
C GLU A 36 17.29 -0.72 -10.38
N LEU A 37 16.73 -0.23 -11.48
CA LEU A 37 15.30 -0.49 -11.82
C LEU A 37 15.03 -1.97 -12.08
N LYS A 38 15.97 -2.72 -12.66
CA LYS A 38 15.83 -4.17 -12.89
C LYS A 38 15.88 -4.99 -11.60
N LYS A 39 16.61 -4.54 -10.58
CA LYS A 39 16.62 -5.20 -9.27
C LYS A 39 15.27 -5.10 -8.55
N HIS A 40 14.55 -3.99 -8.77
CA HIS A 40 13.30 -3.66 -8.07
C HIS A 40 12.08 -3.91 -8.96
N LYS A 41 11.72 -5.20 -9.09
CA LYS A 41 10.69 -5.66 -10.02
C LYS A 41 9.24 -5.33 -9.62
N LYS A 42 8.99 -4.89 -8.40
CA LYS A 42 7.63 -4.66 -7.88
C LYS A 42 7.15 -3.22 -7.98
N THR A 43 8.05 -2.24 -7.89
CA THR A 43 7.66 -0.82 -7.91
C THR A 43 7.06 -0.45 -9.27
N PRO A 44 5.80 0.01 -9.33
CA PRO A 44 5.16 0.42 -10.57
C PRO A 44 5.87 1.60 -11.22
N ILE A 45 5.86 1.64 -12.54
CA ILE A 45 6.49 2.73 -13.28
C ILE A 45 5.47 3.38 -14.21
N PHE A 46 5.40 4.71 -14.17
CA PHE A 46 4.65 5.53 -15.13
C PHE A 46 5.63 6.16 -16.11
N HIS A 47 5.63 5.69 -17.35
CA HIS A 47 6.49 6.18 -18.41
C HIS A 47 5.78 7.26 -19.23
N ILE A 48 6.43 8.41 -19.39
CA ILE A 48 5.98 9.49 -20.28
C ILE A 48 7.04 9.67 -21.35
N LEU A 49 6.74 9.29 -22.58
CA LEU A 49 7.64 9.39 -23.71
C LEU A 49 7.40 10.69 -24.48
N GLY A 50 8.46 11.20 -25.08
CA GLY A 50 8.40 12.41 -25.87
C GLY A 50 9.59 12.57 -26.81
N GLU A 51 9.80 13.77 -27.29
CA GLU A 51 10.80 14.10 -28.31
C GLU A 51 12.24 13.81 -27.87
N ASN A 52 12.52 14.00 -26.57
CA ASN A 52 13.86 13.78 -26.01
C ASN A 52 14.10 12.35 -25.56
N SER A 53 13.12 11.45 -25.66
CA SER A 53 13.28 10.06 -25.23
C SER A 53 14.22 9.31 -26.17
N ASP A 54 15.19 8.60 -25.58
CA ASP A 54 15.99 7.65 -26.32
C ASP A 54 15.24 6.31 -26.42
N ILE A 55 14.76 6.01 -27.62
CA ILE A 55 13.88 4.86 -27.87
C ILE A 55 14.64 3.53 -27.70
N GLU A 56 15.91 3.45 -28.08
CA GLU A 56 16.69 2.21 -27.92
C GLU A 56 16.88 1.87 -26.44
N SER A 57 17.30 2.86 -25.66
CA SER A 57 17.48 2.72 -24.22
C SER A 57 16.14 2.46 -23.51
N PHE A 58 15.04 3.09 -23.99
CA PHE A 58 13.71 2.83 -23.47
C PHE A 58 13.27 1.38 -23.70
N ASN A 59 13.46 0.85 -24.90
CA ASN A 59 13.12 -0.55 -25.21
C ASN A 59 13.96 -1.54 -24.37
N ALA A 60 15.19 -1.19 -23.99
CA ALA A 60 16.02 -1.99 -23.09
C ALA A 60 15.58 -1.92 -21.61
N LEU A 61 14.89 -0.83 -21.20
CA LEU A 61 14.44 -0.60 -19.84
C LEU A 61 13.20 -1.45 -19.46
N GLN A 62 12.34 -1.74 -20.41
CA GLN A 62 11.07 -2.43 -20.20
C GLN A 62 10.84 -3.51 -21.28
N SER A 63 9.91 -4.43 -21.04
CA SER A 63 9.63 -5.56 -21.94
C SER A 63 8.21 -5.58 -22.53
N SER A 64 7.39 -4.60 -22.16
CA SER A 64 5.95 -4.61 -22.46
C SER A 64 5.62 -4.11 -23.87
N VAL A 65 6.37 -3.13 -24.37
CA VAL A 65 6.17 -2.54 -25.70
C VAL A 65 7.52 -2.35 -26.40
N ASP A 66 7.55 -2.67 -27.66
CA ASP A 66 8.67 -2.41 -28.57
C ASP A 66 8.32 -1.21 -29.45
N ILE A 67 9.16 -0.19 -29.42
CA ILE A 67 8.92 1.07 -30.12
C ILE A 67 10.01 1.24 -31.18
N LYS A 68 9.60 1.61 -32.38
CA LYS A 68 10.51 1.93 -33.48
C LYS A 68 10.28 3.37 -33.96
N LYS A 69 11.33 4.02 -34.40
CA LYS A 69 11.18 5.31 -35.07
C LYS A 69 10.54 5.07 -36.45
N GLY A 70 9.49 5.82 -36.73
CA GLY A 70 8.84 5.77 -38.02
C GLY A 70 9.72 6.31 -39.15
N ALA A 71 9.32 6.06 -40.39
CA ALA A 71 10.08 6.45 -41.56
C ALA A 71 10.24 7.98 -41.75
N VAL A 72 9.35 8.76 -41.13
CA VAL A 72 9.33 10.23 -41.23
C VAL A 72 9.82 10.83 -39.94
N ASN A 73 10.87 11.65 -40.02
CA ASN A 73 11.39 12.39 -38.86
C ASN A 73 10.56 13.68 -38.64
N SER A 74 9.33 13.49 -38.18
CA SER A 74 8.39 14.59 -37.87
C SER A 74 7.72 14.36 -36.52
N THR A 75 7.30 15.46 -35.91
CA THR A 75 6.48 15.42 -34.70
C THR A 75 5.01 15.51 -35.09
N LEU A 76 4.19 14.70 -34.46
CA LEU A 76 2.75 14.64 -34.64
C LEU A 76 2.05 15.31 -33.47
N ASP A 77 1.00 16.06 -33.79
CA ASP A 77 0.04 16.56 -32.80
C ASP A 77 -1.07 15.53 -32.62
N ILE A 78 -1.16 14.95 -31.42
CA ILE A 78 -2.06 13.83 -31.13
C ILE A 78 -3.11 14.30 -30.12
N LYS A 79 -4.38 14.29 -30.53
CA LYS A 79 -5.50 14.52 -29.62
C LYS A 79 -5.86 13.25 -28.88
N PRO A 80 -6.12 13.30 -27.56
CA PRO A 80 -6.62 12.15 -26.83
C PRO A 80 -8.08 11.86 -27.21
N TYR A 81 -8.44 10.58 -27.26
CA TYR A 81 -9.84 10.21 -27.19
C TYR A 81 -10.04 9.00 -26.28
N TYR A 82 -11.12 9.00 -25.52
CA TYR A 82 -11.44 7.96 -24.58
C TYR A 82 -11.81 6.65 -25.25
N ASN A 83 -11.21 5.56 -24.80
CA ASN A 83 -11.52 4.22 -25.26
C ASN A 83 -12.66 3.63 -24.41
N SER A 84 -13.83 3.46 -25.00
CA SER A 84 -15.03 2.93 -24.33
C SER A 84 -14.91 1.47 -23.87
N THR A 85 -13.92 0.72 -24.36
CA THR A 85 -13.67 -0.67 -23.94
C THR A 85 -12.73 -0.77 -22.73
N PHE A 86 -12.24 0.38 -22.22
CA PHE A 86 -11.40 0.42 -21.04
C PHE A 86 -12.18 -0.02 -19.79
N GLY A 87 -11.64 -0.97 -19.03
CA GLY A 87 -12.33 -1.60 -17.90
C GLY A 87 -11.54 -1.72 -16.61
N LEU A 88 -10.33 -1.11 -16.50
CA LEU A 88 -9.51 -1.24 -15.27
C LEU A 88 -10.05 -0.44 -14.10
N PHE A 89 -10.66 0.71 -14.37
CA PHE A 89 -11.33 1.55 -13.38
C PHE A 89 -12.39 2.44 -14.04
N ASN A 90 -13.40 2.83 -13.26
CA ASN A 90 -14.51 3.64 -13.78
C ASN A 90 -14.09 5.07 -14.07
N ILE A 91 -14.55 5.60 -15.20
CA ILE A 91 -14.37 6.99 -15.63
C ILE A 91 -15.75 7.64 -15.74
N ASP A 92 -15.92 8.77 -15.08
CA ASP A 92 -17.18 9.50 -15.11
C ASP A 92 -17.38 10.21 -16.45
N ASN A 93 -18.63 10.41 -16.83
CA ASN A 93 -18.99 11.08 -18.10
C ASN A 93 -18.43 12.51 -18.20
N GLU A 94 -18.25 13.18 -17.07
CA GLU A 94 -17.66 14.52 -17.03
C GLU A 94 -16.20 14.49 -17.49
N LEU A 95 -15.41 13.56 -16.95
CA LEU A 95 -14.01 13.36 -17.37
C LEU A 95 -13.93 12.91 -18.84
N VAL A 96 -14.81 12.01 -19.30
CA VAL A 96 -14.85 11.61 -20.72
C VAL A 96 -15.07 12.82 -21.63
N ASN A 97 -15.95 13.74 -21.25
CA ASN A 97 -16.24 14.96 -22.01
C ASN A 97 -15.09 15.97 -21.94
N ALA A 98 -14.35 16.03 -20.82
CA ALA A 98 -13.16 16.86 -20.68
C ALA A 98 -12.01 16.35 -21.57
N ILE A 99 -11.78 15.02 -21.58
CA ILE A 99 -10.75 14.37 -22.42
C ILE A 99 -10.92 14.74 -23.89
N LYS A 100 -12.15 14.73 -24.42
CA LYS A 100 -12.43 15.11 -25.82
C LYS A 100 -11.96 16.52 -26.21
N LYS A 101 -11.83 17.39 -25.20
CA LYS A 101 -11.49 18.81 -25.38
C LYS A 101 -10.03 19.11 -25.01
N PHE A 102 -9.29 18.16 -24.46
CA PHE A 102 -7.90 18.37 -24.11
C PHE A 102 -7.05 18.72 -25.33
N PRO A 103 -6.11 19.66 -25.18
CA PRO A 103 -5.18 20.03 -26.25
C PRO A 103 -4.33 18.85 -26.70
N PRO A 104 -3.85 18.85 -27.95
CA PRO A 104 -2.99 17.78 -28.45
C PRO A 104 -1.66 17.70 -27.69
N LEU A 105 -1.15 16.49 -27.57
CA LEU A 105 0.21 16.20 -27.15
C LEU A 105 1.12 16.09 -28.37
N SER A 106 2.40 16.38 -28.19
CA SER A 106 3.40 16.28 -29.24
C SER A 106 4.19 14.98 -29.10
N LEU A 107 4.27 14.18 -30.15
CA LEU A 107 5.01 12.91 -30.17
C LEU A 107 5.76 12.78 -31.50
N PRO A 108 7.05 12.32 -31.51
CA PRO A 108 7.71 11.87 -32.72
C PRO A 108 6.90 10.78 -33.44
N HIS A 109 7.07 10.66 -34.72
CA HIS A 109 6.44 9.56 -35.48
C HIS A 109 7.06 8.22 -35.05
N LEU A 110 6.29 7.44 -34.30
CA LEU A 110 6.70 6.17 -33.70
C LEU A 110 5.73 5.04 -34.11
N GLU A 111 6.28 3.84 -34.23
CA GLU A 111 5.54 2.58 -34.41
C GLU A 111 5.58 1.78 -33.13
N PHE A 112 4.44 1.25 -32.68
CA PHE A 112 4.29 0.54 -31.42
C PHE A 112 3.94 -0.93 -31.66
N SER A 113 4.63 -1.84 -30.98
CA SER A 113 4.36 -3.27 -30.96
C SER A 113 4.28 -3.75 -29.50
N PHE A 114 3.08 -3.97 -28.99
CA PHE A 114 2.88 -4.46 -27.63
C PHE A 114 3.15 -5.96 -27.55
N LYS A 115 3.97 -6.37 -26.59
CA LYS A 115 4.35 -7.77 -26.32
C LYS A 115 3.53 -8.39 -25.21
N THR A 116 2.88 -7.55 -24.38
CA THR A 116 1.99 -7.98 -23.30
C THR A 116 0.59 -7.46 -23.53
N ASN A 117 -0.39 -8.06 -22.85
CA ASN A 117 -1.74 -7.51 -22.85
C ASN A 117 -1.72 -6.11 -22.26
N HIS A 118 -2.45 -5.22 -22.88
CA HIS A 118 -2.53 -3.82 -22.47
C HIS A 118 -3.96 -3.31 -22.54
N ASP A 119 -4.27 -2.40 -21.61
CA ASP A 119 -5.57 -1.76 -21.49
C ASP A 119 -5.40 -0.25 -21.72
N ALA A 120 -5.80 0.20 -22.92
CA ALA A 120 -5.70 1.60 -23.27
C ALA A 120 -6.90 2.39 -22.71
N ILE A 121 -6.64 3.41 -21.90
CA ILE A 121 -7.67 4.38 -21.46
C ILE A 121 -7.87 5.47 -22.51
N LEU A 122 -6.78 5.90 -23.16
CA LEU A 122 -6.79 6.90 -24.22
C LEU A 122 -6.14 6.31 -25.47
N ASN A 123 -6.78 6.53 -26.60
CA ASN A 123 -6.22 6.22 -27.91
C ASN A 123 -5.85 7.52 -28.64
N MET A 124 -5.09 7.37 -29.72
CA MET A 124 -4.60 8.49 -30.52
C MET A 124 -5.60 8.91 -31.58
N ASN A 125 -5.90 10.21 -31.63
CA ASN A 125 -6.56 10.84 -32.76
C ASN A 125 -5.51 11.71 -33.47
N ILE A 126 -5.16 11.32 -34.69
CA ILE A 126 -4.12 11.95 -35.52
C ILE A 126 -4.81 12.58 -36.73
N SER A 127 -4.71 13.89 -36.88
CA SER A 127 -5.34 14.64 -38.00
C SER A 127 -6.82 14.32 -38.17
N GLU A 128 -7.57 14.27 -37.07
CA GLU A 128 -9.00 13.92 -36.98
C GLU A 128 -9.32 12.43 -37.35
N VAL A 129 -8.30 11.59 -37.48
CA VAL A 129 -8.47 10.14 -37.68
C VAL A 129 -8.31 9.44 -36.34
N LEU A 130 -9.36 8.75 -35.90
CA LEU A 130 -9.33 7.89 -34.72
C LEU A 130 -8.55 6.61 -35.02
N THR A 131 -7.49 6.37 -34.27
CA THR A 131 -6.66 5.16 -34.44
C THR A 131 -6.83 4.24 -33.23
N PRO A 132 -6.66 2.92 -33.37
CA PRO A 132 -6.64 2.01 -32.25
C PRO A 132 -5.33 2.08 -31.44
N THR A 133 -4.38 2.91 -31.85
CA THR A 133 -3.07 3.03 -31.19
C THR A 133 -3.24 3.72 -29.85
N PRO A 134 -2.75 3.11 -28.76
CA PRO A 134 -2.84 3.70 -27.44
C PRO A 134 -2.06 5.01 -27.31
N LEU A 135 -2.68 6.05 -26.73
CA LEU A 135 -2.01 7.27 -26.27
C LEU A 135 -1.62 7.14 -24.79
N MET A 136 -2.52 6.57 -24.00
CA MET A 136 -2.26 6.26 -22.58
C MET A 136 -2.77 4.84 -22.30
N THR A 137 -1.90 3.97 -21.78
CA THR A 137 -2.22 2.57 -21.57
C THR A 137 -1.54 2.00 -20.34
N PHE A 138 -2.11 0.93 -19.83
CA PHE A 138 -1.60 0.16 -18.71
C PHE A 138 -1.29 -1.25 -19.15
N CYS A 139 -0.25 -1.84 -18.59
CA CYS A 139 0.07 -3.24 -18.76
C CYS A 139 0.79 -3.80 -17.54
N THR A 140 0.78 -5.11 -17.41
CA THR A 140 1.59 -5.83 -16.43
C THR A 140 2.68 -6.57 -17.19
N ASP A 141 3.94 -6.37 -16.80
CA ASP A 141 5.03 -7.09 -17.43
C ASP A 141 5.11 -8.56 -16.95
N ASN A 142 6.03 -9.33 -17.53
CA ASN A 142 6.17 -10.74 -17.19
C ASN A 142 6.62 -11.01 -15.75
N ASP A 143 7.21 -10.01 -15.09
CA ASP A 143 7.63 -10.08 -13.69
C ASP A 143 6.50 -9.67 -12.72
N GLY A 144 5.33 -9.28 -13.24
CA GLY A 144 4.16 -8.87 -12.47
C GLY A 144 4.14 -7.38 -12.11
N ARG A 145 5.11 -6.58 -12.58
CA ARG A 145 5.15 -5.14 -12.34
C ARG A 145 4.11 -4.43 -13.22
N LYS A 146 3.31 -3.58 -12.61
CA LYS A 146 2.39 -2.72 -13.33
C LYS A 146 3.13 -1.53 -13.93
N ASN A 147 2.88 -1.27 -15.20
CA ASN A 147 3.42 -0.14 -15.93
C ASN A 147 2.30 0.67 -16.56
N ALA A 148 2.43 1.98 -16.57
CA ALA A 148 1.63 2.86 -17.38
C ALA A 148 2.52 3.57 -18.41
N PHE A 149 1.99 3.78 -19.58
CA PHE A 149 2.65 4.50 -20.67
C PHE A 149 1.78 5.65 -21.14
N LEU A 150 2.35 6.81 -21.24
CA LEU A 150 1.77 7.98 -21.92
C LEU A 150 2.72 8.38 -23.05
N PHE A 151 2.22 8.34 -24.26
CA PHE A 151 2.99 8.65 -25.47
C PHE A 151 2.70 10.08 -25.91
N GLY A 152 3.60 10.99 -25.56
CA GLY A 152 3.54 12.39 -25.94
C GLY A 152 3.93 13.36 -24.82
N THR A 153 4.41 14.51 -25.21
CA THR A 153 4.75 15.61 -24.32
C THR A 153 3.74 16.74 -24.40
N GLY A 154 3.75 17.61 -23.40
CA GLY A 154 2.82 18.75 -23.33
C GLY A 154 1.62 18.50 -22.42
N ILE A 155 1.68 17.49 -21.54
CA ILE A 155 0.64 17.14 -20.56
C ILE A 155 0.23 18.32 -19.67
N TRP A 156 1.14 19.25 -19.38
CA TRP A 156 0.87 20.48 -18.66
C TRP A 156 -0.22 21.33 -19.33
N ARG A 157 -0.40 21.20 -20.67
CA ARG A 157 -1.46 21.88 -21.43
C ARG A 157 -2.84 21.39 -21.00
N TRP A 158 -2.99 20.09 -20.65
CA TRP A 158 -4.25 19.54 -20.14
C TRP A 158 -4.61 20.15 -18.80
N LYS A 159 -3.63 20.27 -17.90
CA LYS A 159 -3.83 20.92 -16.60
C LYS A 159 -4.24 22.39 -16.75
N LEU A 160 -3.54 23.13 -17.61
CA LEU A 160 -3.87 24.54 -17.87
C LEU A 160 -5.23 24.70 -18.56
N TYR A 161 -5.56 23.81 -19.49
CA TYR A 161 -6.85 23.82 -20.17
C TYR A 161 -8.01 23.59 -19.20
N ASP A 162 -7.87 22.62 -18.30
CA ASP A 162 -8.86 22.32 -17.28
C ASP A 162 -9.08 23.55 -16.38
N PHE A 163 -8.00 24.14 -15.88
CA PHE A 163 -8.08 25.37 -15.09
C PHE A 163 -8.73 26.54 -15.84
N HIS A 164 -8.39 26.72 -17.12
CA HIS A 164 -8.96 27.79 -17.91
C HIS A 164 -10.49 27.69 -18.00
N ASN A 165 -11.00 26.47 -18.22
CA ASN A 165 -12.42 26.24 -18.47
C ASN A 165 -13.23 26.07 -17.17
N ASN A 166 -12.69 25.34 -16.20
CA ASN A 166 -13.42 24.92 -15.00
C ASN A 166 -12.99 25.68 -13.74
N LYS A 167 -11.91 26.48 -13.79
CA LYS A 167 -11.28 27.18 -12.66
C LYS A 167 -10.75 26.23 -11.56
N ASN A 168 -10.64 24.96 -11.87
CA ASN A 168 -10.07 23.91 -11.03
C ASN A 168 -9.23 22.94 -11.92
N TYR A 169 -8.67 21.91 -11.32
CA TYR A 169 -7.88 20.87 -12.00
C TYR A 169 -8.52 19.49 -11.87
N ASP A 170 -9.81 19.42 -11.53
CA ASP A 170 -10.46 18.20 -11.08
C ASP A 170 -10.41 17.09 -12.12
N ASN A 171 -10.69 17.40 -13.40
CA ASN A 171 -10.64 16.40 -14.47
C ASN A 171 -9.20 15.88 -14.71
N PHE A 172 -8.22 16.80 -14.70
CA PHE A 172 -6.83 16.43 -14.85
C PHE A 172 -6.36 15.57 -13.68
N GLU A 173 -6.65 16.01 -12.46
CA GLU A 173 -6.25 15.32 -11.23
C GLU A 173 -6.97 13.97 -11.08
N GLU A 174 -8.23 13.87 -11.48
CA GLU A 174 -8.99 12.60 -11.48
C GLU A 174 -8.34 11.55 -12.39
N LEU A 175 -8.01 11.91 -13.64
CA LEU A 175 -7.37 11.00 -14.59
C LEU A 175 -6.06 10.42 -14.02
N PHE A 176 -5.20 11.29 -13.46
CA PHE A 176 -3.92 10.86 -12.92
C PHE A 176 -4.04 10.15 -11.56
N SER A 177 -4.93 10.62 -10.68
CA SER A 177 -5.17 10.00 -9.38
C SER A 177 -5.71 8.58 -9.51
N LYS A 178 -6.69 8.37 -10.41
CA LYS A 178 -7.22 7.03 -10.69
C LYS A 178 -6.15 6.12 -11.31
N SER A 179 -5.31 6.67 -12.20
CA SER A 179 -4.18 5.95 -12.79
C SER A 179 -3.13 5.53 -11.76
N VAL A 180 -2.75 6.43 -10.89
CA VAL A 180 -1.81 6.17 -9.78
C VAL A 180 -2.41 5.16 -8.81
N LYS A 181 -3.67 5.34 -8.41
CA LYS A 181 -4.36 4.40 -7.53
C LYS A 181 -4.38 2.99 -8.11
N TYR A 182 -4.66 2.83 -9.40
CA TYR A 182 -4.60 1.54 -10.07
C TYR A 182 -3.19 0.93 -10.03
N LEU A 183 -2.15 1.72 -10.29
CA LEU A 183 -0.77 1.25 -10.28
C LEU A 183 -0.33 0.81 -8.87
N LEU A 184 -0.72 1.54 -7.84
CA LEU A 184 -0.39 1.27 -6.44
C LEU A 184 -1.24 0.15 -5.83
N THR A 185 -2.43 -0.12 -6.38
CA THR A 185 -3.26 -1.22 -5.88
C THR A 185 -2.52 -2.52 -6.16
N GLU A 186 -2.14 -3.25 -5.14
CA GLU A 186 -1.71 -4.64 -5.29
C GLU A 186 -2.82 -5.37 -6.05
N LYS A 187 -2.47 -6.42 -6.83
CA LYS A 187 -3.49 -7.25 -7.45
C LYS A 187 -4.44 -7.63 -6.33
N ASP A 188 -5.59 -7.01 -6.29
CA ASP A 188 -6.62 -7.38 -5.33
C ASP A 188 -6.82 -8.88 -5.49
N LYS A 189 -6.70 -9.61 -4.41
CA LYS A 189 -7.01 -11.03 -4.44
C LYS A 189 -8.43 -11.17 -4.95
N GLU A 190 -8.60 -11.95 -5.98
CA GLU A 190 -9.92 -12.19 -6.56
C GLU A 190 -10.85 -12.87 -5.54
N LEU A 191 -10.29 -13.70 -4.67
CA LEU A 191 -11.00 -14.34 -3.54
C LEU A 191 -10.40 -13.88 -2.23
N VAL A 192 -11.22 -13.28 -1.37
CA VAL A 192 -10.85 -12.85 -0.01
C VAL A 192 -11.77 -13.54 0.98
N ILE A 193 -11.19 -14.16 2.01
CA ILE A 193 -11.95 -14.78 3.10
C ILE A 193 -11.68 -14.00 4.38
N ASN A 194 -12.75 -13.50 4.98
CA ASN A 194 -12.71 -12.83 6.26
C ASN A 194 -13.09 -13.82 7.37
N TYR A 195 -12.23 -13.95 8.36
CA TYR A 195 -12.36 -14.86 9.49
C TYR A 195 -11.67 -14.31 10.73
N LYS A 196 -11.97 -14.85 11.90
CA LYS A 196 -11.22 -14.57 13.13
C LYS A 196 -10.04 -15.54 13.21
N GLU A 197 -8.91 -15.10 13.73
CA GLU A 197 -7.75 -15.96 13.96
C GLU A 197 -7.98 -16.97 15.11
N GLU A 198 -8.91 -16.63 16.03
CA GLU A 198 -9.27 -17.47 17.18
C GLU A 198 -10.78 -17.50 17.40
N TYR A 199 -11.30 -18.69 17.62
CA TYR A 199 -12.70 -18.95 17.99
C TYR A 199 -12.76 -19.72 19.29
N LEU A 200 -13.81 -19.49 20.06
CA LEU A 200 -14.10 -20.29 21.24
C LEU A 200 -14.87 -21.57 20.85
N ASN A 201 -14.63 -22.67 21.57
CA ASN A 201 -15.26 -23.96 21.28
C ASN A 201 -16.80 -23.96 21.44
N ASN A 202 -17.36 -22.95 22.10
CA ASN A 202 -18.80 -22.76 22.30
C ASN A 202 -19.42 -21.71 21.38
N GLU A 203 -18.64 -21.07 20.49
CA GLU A 203 -19.16 -20.12 19.51
C GLU A 203 -19.21 -20.73 18.10
N SER A 204 -20.12 -20.19 17.28
CA SER A 204 -20.16 -20.56 15.86
C SER A 204 -19.01 -19.91 15.10
N ILE A 205 -18.34 -20.68 14.26
CA ILE A 205 -17.30 -20.21 13.37
C ILE A 205 -17.97 -19.62 12.13
N VAL A 206 -17.89 -18.31 11.99
CA VAL A 206 -18.47 -17.58 10.85
C VAL A 206 -17.34 -17.14 9.94
N LEU A 207 -17.38 -17.60 8.68
CA LEU A 207 -16.51 -17.18 7.62
C LEU A 207 -17.35 -16.40 6.59
N THR A 208 -16.85 -15.26 6.13
CA THR A 208 -17.44 -14.55 4.99
C THR A 208 -16.41 -14.45 3.88
N ALA A 209 -16.88 -14.51 2.64
CA ALA A 209 -15.99 -14.41 1.49
C ALA A 209 -16.53 -13.46 0.43
N GLU A 210 -15.62 -12.78 -0.23
CA GLU A 210 -15.86 -11.91 -1.37
C GLU A 210 -15.08 -12.46 -2.57
N LEU A 211 -15.77 -12.67 -3.68
CA LEU A 211 -15.18 -13.08 -4.93
C LEU A 211 -15.37 -11.98 -5.96
N LYS A 212 -14.29 -11.60 -6.62
CA LYS A 212 -14.32 -10.66 -7.74
C LYS A 212 -14.15 -11.41 -9.06
N ASN A 213 -14.92 -11.02 -10.05
CA ASN A 213 -14.74 -11.52 -11.40
C ASN A 213 -13.49 -10.90 -12.07
N PRO A 214 -13.06 -11.33 -13.27
CA PRO A 214 -11.93 -10.72 -13.99
C PRO A 214 -12.07 -9.21 -14.22
N SER A 215 -13.30 -8.69 -14.21
CA SER A 215 -13.60 -7.25 -14.30
C SER A 215 -13.58 -6.52 -12.95
N GLN A 216 -13.12 -7.20 -11.87
CA GLN A 216 -13.05 -6.67 -10.50
C GLN A 216 -14.41 -6.31 -9.87
N GLU A 217 -15.49 -6.84 -10.42
CA GLU A 217 -16.83 -6.68 -9.83
C GLU A 217 -17.12 -7.84 -8.88
N LEU A 218 -17.77 -7.55 -7.76
CA LEU A 218 -18.20 -8.58 -6.83
C LEU A 218 -19.22 -9.51 -7.48
N THR A 219 -18.97 -10.81 -7.36
CA THR A 219 -19.88 -11.86 -7.87
C THR A 219 -20.01 -12.98 -6.86
N ASN A 220 -21.17 -13.62 -6.81
CA ASN A 220 -21.41 -14.85 -6.07
C ASN A 220 -22.08 -15.92 -6.94
N GLU A 221 -22.00 -15.81 -8.26
CA GLU A 221 -22.55 -16.81 -9.18
C GLU A 221 -21.84 -18.17 -9.03
N PRO A 222 -20.47 -18.24 -8.99
CA PRO A 222 -19.76 -19.48 -8.80
C PRO A 222 -20.04 -20.12 -7.41
N ASP A 223 -19.87 -21.43 -7.33
CA ASP A 223 -19.89 -22.12 -6.04
C ASP A 223 -18.51 -22.00 -5.37
N LEU A 224 -18.51 -21.66 -4.09
CA LEU A 224 -17.31 -21.54 -3.28
C LEU A 224 -17.25 -22.67 -2.25
N ARG A 225 -16.20 -23.46 -2.34
CA ARG A 225 -15.95 -24.60 -1.43
C ARG A 225 -14.76 -24.33 -0.54
N ILE A 226 -14.80 -24.84 0.66
CA ILE A 226 -13.69 -24.76 1.61
C ILE A 226 -13.41 -26.14 2.24
N ARG A 227 -12.15 -26.50 2.25
CA ARG A 227 -11.63 -27.64 2.99
C ARG A 227 -10.87 -27.15 4.21
N ILE A 228 -11.31 -27.54 5.39
CA ILE A 228 -10.70 -27.21 6.68
C ILE A 228 -10.04 -28.48 7.21
N THR A 229 -8.75 -28.41 7.51
CA THR A 229 -7.96 -29.56 7.95
C THR A 229 -7.31 -29.27 9.30
N ASP A 230 -7.55 -30.14 10.27
CA ASP A 230 -6.86 -30.09 11.56
C ASP A 230 -5.36 -30.38 11.37
N LYS A 231 -4.52 -29.49 11.89
CA LYS A 231 -3.07 -29.56 11.74
C LYS A 231 -2.47 -30.82 12.41
N HIS A 232 -3.05 -31.27 13.51
CA HIS A 232 -2.55 -32.41 14.29
C HIS A 232 -3.15 -33.74 13.82
N SER A 233 -4.47 -33.86 13.86
CA SER A 233 -5.15 -35.14 13.53
C SER A 233 -5.25 -35.40 12.02
N LYS A 234 -4.96 -34.39 11.18
CA LYS A 234 -5.12 -34.41 9.70
C LYS A 234 -6.56 -34.67 9.25
N LYS A 235 -7.53 -34.60 10.16
CA LYS A 235 -8.93 -34.76 9.82
C LYS A 235 -9.40 -33.55 8.98
N ALA A 236 -10.04 -33.83 7.86
CA ALA A 236 -10.55 -32.83 6.95
C ALA A 236 -12.08 -32.73 7.07
N TYR A 237 -12.57 -31.51 6.92
CA TYR A 237 -13.97 -31.14 6.88
C TYR A 237 -14.21 -30.32 5.63
N ASP A 238 -15.14 -30.74 4.79
CA ASP A 238 -15.51 -30.04 3.56
C ASP A 238 -16.84 -29.31 3.75
N TYR A 239 -16.90 -28.04 3.37
CA TYR A 239 -18.10 -27.22 3.45
C TYR A 239 -18.29 -26.41 2.17
N ASP A 240 -19.55 -26.10 1.87
CA ASP A 240 -19.94 -25.17 0.81
C ASP A 240 -20.41 -23.86 1.45
N PHE A 241 -20.02 -22.74 0.87
CA PHE A 241 -20.52 -21.43 1.30
C PHE A 241 -21.94 -21.19 0.77
N SER A 242 -22.76 -20.58 1.60
CA SER A 242 -24.08 -20.07 1.19
C SER A 242 -23.92 -18.71 0.51
N LYS A 243 -24.65 -18.47 -0.58
CA LYS A 243 -24.69 -17.20 -1.30
C LYS A 243 -25.52 -16.16 -0.51
N ALA A 244 -24.99 -14.96 -0.31
CA ALA A 244 -25.63 -13.89 0.45
C ALA A 244 -25.39 -12.54 -0.24
N ASN A 245 -26.42 -11.94 -0.82
CA ASN A 245 -26.30 -10.74 -1.66
C ASN A 245 -25.19 -10.91 -2.73
N ASN A 246 -24.14 -10.07 -2.67
CA ASN A 246 -22.98 -10.15 -3.56
C ASN A 246 -21.75 -10.80 -2.87
N SER A 247 -21.96 -11.58 -1.83
CA SER A 247 -20.90 -12.23 -1.04
C SER A 247 -21.26 -13.65 -0.70
N TYR A 248 -20.39 -14.32 0.06
CA TYR A 248 -20.61 -15.69 0.56
C TYR A 248 -20.55 -15.71 2.07
N ARG A 249 -21.26 -16.62 2.68
CA ARG A 249 -21.26 -16.83 4.12
C ARG A 249 -21.28 -18.32 4.45
N LEU A 250 -20.41 -18.71 5.36
CA LEU A 250 -20.37 -20.06 5.95
C LEU A 250 -20.51 -19.93 7.47
N ASN A 251 -21.38 -20.75 8.03
CA ASN A 251 -21.58 -20.85 9.47
C ASN A 251 -21.38 -22.30 9.90
N ILE A 252 -20.31 -22.57 10.67
CA ILE A 252 -20.00 -23.88 11.22
C ILE A 252 -20.34 -23.84 12.70
N THR A 253 -21.20 -24.76 13.15
CA THR A 253 -21.73 -24.74 14.51
C THR A 253 -20.64 -24.92 15.56
N SER A 254 -19.72 -25.87 15.36
CA SER A 254 -18.54 -26.05 16.21
C SER A 254 -17.51 -26.98 15.55
N LEU A 255 -16.23 -26.78 15.89
CA LEU A 255 -15.16 -27.72 15.62
C LEU A 255 -14.48 -28.07 16.95
N PRO A 256 -13.86 -29.25 17.09
CA PRO A 256 -13.04 -29.58 18.25
C PRO A 256 -11.91 -28.57 18.47
N GLU A 257 -11.36 -28.53 19.67
CA GLU A 257 -10.19 -27.72 19.97
C GLU A 257 -9.01 -28.16 19.10
N GLY A 258 -8.34 -27.16 18.51
CA GLY A 258 -7.22 -27.43 17.61
C GLY A 258 -6.83 -26.26 16.74
N ILE A 259 -5.79 -26.46 15.95
CA ILE A 259 -5.33 -25.52 14.93
C ILE A 259 -5.75 -26.04 13.57
N TYR A 260 -6.45 -25.23 12.82
CA TYR A 260 -7.03 -25.58 11.54
C TYR A 260 -6.41 -24.75 10.42
N ASN A 261 -6.02 -25.43 9.35
CA ASN A 261 -5.68 -24.80 8.08
C ASN A 261 -6.88 -24.96 7.13
N PHE A 262 -7.17 -23.94 6.36
CA PHE A 262 -8.20 -24.05 5.33
C PHE A 262 -7.66 -23.70 3.96
N LYS A 263 -8.29 -24.27 2.94
CA LYS A 263 -8.18 -23.92 1.55
C LYS A 263 -9.57 -23.78 0.97
N ALA A 264 -9.87 -22.60 0.42
CA ALA A 264 -11.11 -22.36 -0.28
C ALA A 264 -10.83 -22.18 -1.76
N ASP A 265 -11.68 -22.75 -2.59
CA ASP A 265 -11.55 -22.74 -4.04
C ASP A 265 -12.90 -22.33 -4.67
N ALA A 266 -12.84 -21.40 -5.65
CA ALA A 266 -13.96 -20.99 -6.48
C ALA A 266 -13.57 -21.09 -7.96
N GLN A 267 -14.45 -21.65 -8.81
CA GLN A 267 -14.22 -21.70 -10.24
C GLN A 267 -15.09 -20.66 -10.95
N CYS A 268 -14.44 -19.68 -11.56
CA CYS A 268 -15.09 -18.63 -12.35
C CYS A 268 -14.71 -18.80 -13.83
N GLY A 269 -15.60 -19.37 -14.62
CA GLY A 269 -15.29 -19.73 -16.00
C GLY A 269 -14.15 -20.76 -16.07
N ASN A 270 -13.07 -20.42 -16.76
CA ASN A 270 -11.88 -21.25 -16.88
C ASN A 270 -10.82 -20.97 -15.79
N ALA A 271 -11.04 -19.97 -14.92
CA ALA A 271 -10.12 -19.62 -13.84
C ALA A 271 -10.54 -20.25 -12.52
N ILE A 272 -9.56 -20.73 -11.75
CA ILE A 272 -9.75 -21.23 -10.39
C ILE A 272 -9.07 -20.23 -9.44
N TYR A 273 -9.85 -19.67 -8.54
CA TYR A 273 -9.37 -18.77 -7.51
C TYR A 273 -9.28 -19.52 -6.19
N SER A 274 -8.14 -19.41 -5.51
CA SER A 274 -7.88 -20.14 -4.27
C SER A 274 -7.39 -19.17 -3.20
N GLU A 275 -7.89 -19.33 -1.99
CA GLU A 275 -7.40 -18.63 -0.79
C GLU A 275 -7.15 -19.63 0.33
N THR A 276 -6.08 -19.37 1.10
CA THR A 276 -5.68 -20.23 2.21
C THR A 276 -5.51 -19.43 3.48
N GLY A 277 -5.77 -20.03 4.62
CA GLY A 277 -5.55 -19.39 5.90
C GLY A 277 -5.50 -20.40 7.04
N SER A 278 -5.41 -19.89 8.25
CA SER A 278 -5.42 -20.73 9.46
C SER A 278 -6.12 -20.00 10.60
N PHE A 279 -6.80 -20.78 11.43
CA PHE A 279 -7.42 -20.29 12.65
C PHE A 279 -7.31 -21.35 13.76
N SER A 280 -7.50 -20.92 14.99
CA SER A 280 -7.52 -21.81 16.16
C SER A 280 -8.90 -21.87 16.77
N VAL A 281 -9.24 -23.04 17.33
CA VAL A 281 -10.40 -23.22 18.21
C VAL A 281 -9.86 -23.56 19.59
N VAL A 282 -10.18 -22.71 20.56
CA VAL A 282 -9.70 -22.83 21.94
C VAL A 282 -10.86 -23.04 22.90
N SER A 283 -10.60 -23.78 23.98
CA SER A 283 -11.58 -23.89 25.06
C SER A 283 -11.62 -22.60 25.88
N ILE A 284 -12.79 -22.29 26.41
CA ILE A 284 -12.90 -21.29 27.45
C ILE A 284 -12.17 -21.81 28.65
N GLY A 285 -11.02 -21.25 28.98
CA GLY A 285 -10.29 -21.60 30.21
C GLY A 285 -11.22 -21.48 31.41
N ALA A 286 -11.10 -22.39 32.38
CA ALA A 286 -11.91 -22.40 33.59
C ALA A 286 -11.90 -21.03 34.32
N GLU A 287 -10.86 -20.23 34.08
CA GLU A 287 -10.73 -18.87 34.60
C GLU A 287 -11.72 -17.87 33.97
N ALA A 288 -12.13 -18.04 32.69
CA ALA A 288 -13.10 -17.19 32.03
C ALA A 288 -14.55 -17.53 32.41
N GLN A 289 -14.80 -18.72 32.97
CA GLN A 289 -16.13 -19.11 33.47
C GLN A 289 -16.42 -18.57 34.86
N ASP A 290 -15.39 -18.22 35.63
CA ASP A 290 -15.51 -17.78 37.02
C ASP A 290 -15.08 -16.32 37.15
N LEU A 291 -15.91 -15.39 36.63
CA LEU A 291 -15.69 -13.95 36.66
C LEU A 291 -15.86 -13.33 38.06
N VAL A 292 -16.29 -14.13 39.04
CA VAL A 292 -16.47 -13.67 40.42
C VAL A 292 -15.26 -14.06 41.26
N ALA A 293 -14.62 -13.06 41.85
CA ALA A 293 -13.50 -13.28 42.76
C ALA A 293 -13.87 -14.23 43.90
N ASN A 294 -13.27 -15.44 43.94
CA ASN A 294 -13.54 -16.42 44.96
C ASN A 294 -12.85 -16.05 46.26
N SER A 295 -13.53 -15.19 47.07
CA SER A 295 -13.03 -14.71 48.35
C SER A 295 -12.78 -15.84 49.36
N GLN A 296 -13.45 -17.01 49.23
CA GLN A 296 -13.19 -18.14 50.10
C GLN A 296 -11.84 -18.81 49.80
N ARG A 297 -11.51 -18.99 48.50
CA ARG A 297 -10.20 -19.50 48.09
C ARG A 297 -9.06 -18.55 48.51
N MET A 298 -9.28 -17.24 48.40
CA MET A 298 -8.29 -16.23 48.82
C MET A 298 -8.05 -16.28 50.33
N LYS A 299 -9.12 -16.45 51.13
CA LYS A 299 -9.01 -16.63 52.60
C LYS A 299 -8.29 -17.91 52.96
N LEU A 300 -8.59 -19.03 52.24
CA LEU A 300 -7.94 -20.29 52.44
C LEU A 300 -6.44 -20.22 52.13
N LEU A 301 -6.09 -19.61 50.99
CA LEU A 301 -4.69 -19.41 50.60
C LEU A 301 -3.95 -18.54 51.62
N ALA A 302 -4.53 -17.46 52.10
CA ALA A 302 -3.96 -16.61 53.15
C ALA A 302 -3.71 -17.42 54.45
N SER A 303 -4.67 -18.24 54.84
CA SER A 303 -4.51 -19.10 56.05
C SER A 303 -3.41 -20.16 55.93
N LEU A 304 -3.27 -20.78 54.74
CA LEU A 304 -2.25 -21.78 54.47
C LEU A 304 -0.82 -21.23 54.34
N THR A 305 -0.71 -19.95 53.96
CA THR A 305 0.57 -19.27 53.73
C THR A 305 0.97 -18.32 54.87
N ASN A 306 0.24 -18.34 55.99
CA ASN A 306 0.40 -17.32 57.06
C ASN A 306 0.28 -15.88 56.58
N GLY A 307 -0.45 -15.67 55.47
CA GLY A 307 -0.77 -14.36 54.94
C GLY A 307 -2.05 -13.81 55.56
N LYS A 308 -2.38 -12.55 55.21
CA LYS A 308 -3.62 -11.89 55.63
C LYS A 308 -4.47 -11.58 54.38
N ASN A 309 -5.77 -11.71 54.51
CA ASN A 309 -6.72 -11.35 53.44
C ASN A 309 -7.53 -10.14 53.91
N PHE A 310 -7.60 -9.11 53.05
CA PHE A 310 -8.37 -7.90 53.30
C PHE A 310 -9.42 -7.68 52.26
N ASN A 311 -10.62 -7.27 52.65
CA ASN A 311 -11.64 -6.82 51.71
C ASN A 311 -11.42 -5.33 51.37
N VAL A 312 -11.96 -4.88 50.25
CA VAL A 312 -11.87 -3.47 49.79
C VAL A 312 -12.37 -2.49 50.83
N ASP A 313 -13.35 -2.87 51.64
CA ASP A 313 -13.89 -2.02 52.74
C ASP A 313 -12.92 -1.85 53.92
N LYS A 314 -11.78 -2.56 53.93
CA LYS A 314 -10.82 -2.57 55.02
C LYS A 314 -9.40 -2.17 54.60
N LEU A 315 -9.28 -1.24 53.66
CA LEU A 315 -8.01 -0.76 53.12
C LEU A 315 -7.13 -0.10 54.23
N ASN A 316 -7.75 0.55 55.21
CA ASN A 316 -7.01 1.14 56.37
C ASN A 316 -6.30 0.05 57.20
N GLN A 317 -6.95 -1.11 57.39
CA GLN A 317 -6.33 -2.25 58.09
C GLN A 317 -5.19 -2.88 57.31
N LEU A 318 -5.26 -2.83 55.97
CA LEU A 318 -4.16 -3.25 55.09
C LEU A 318 -2.96 -2.33 55.25
N ALA A 319 -3.15 -1.00 55.27
CA ALA A 319 -2.09 -0.03 55.46
C ALA A 319 -1.38 -0.22 56.82
N GLU A 320 -2.14 -0.32 57.91
CA GLU A 320 -1.58 -0.62 59.24
C GLU A 320 -0.82 -1.96 59.28
N SER A 321 -1.34 -2.96 58.60
CA SER A 321 -0.68 -4.29 58.52
C SER A 321 0.64 -4.27 57.77
N ILE A 322 0.78 -3.39 56.76
CA ILE A 322 2.02 -3.18 56.00
C ILE A 322 3.02 -2.36 56.81
N GLU A 323 2.58 -1.30 57.47
CA GLU A 323 3.43 -0.45 58.30
C GLU A 323 4.04 -1.20 59.51
N ASN A 324 3.29 -2.15 60.07
CA ASN A 324 3.73 -2.94 61.21
C ASN A 324 4.37 -4.29 60.86
N ASP A 325 4.69 -4.52 59.59
CA ASP A 325 5.33 -5.79 59.15
C ASP A 325 6.85 -5.58 59.05
N ASP A 326 7.60 -6.04 60.01
CA ASP A 326 9.07 -5.95 60.08
C ASP A 326 9.80 -6.59 58.89
N ARG A 327 9.10 -7.37 58.04
CA ARG A 327 9.66 -7.95 56.83
C ARG A 327 9.67 -7.02 55.66
N ILE A 328 8.92 -5.92 55.74
CA ILE A 328 8.84 -4.90 54.67
C ILE A 328 9.82 -3.78 55.01
N THR A 329 10.98 -3.80 54.39
CA THR A 329 11.96 -2.74 54.49
C THR A 329 11.87 -1.79 53.32
N SER A 330 11.95 -0.48 53.60
CA SER A 330 11.99 0.53 52.58
C SER A 330 13.27 0.43 51.77
N ILE A 331 13.16 0.19 50.48
CA ILE A 331 14.29 0.21 49.54
C ILE A 331 14.44 1.65 49.06
N MET A 332 15.55 2.28 49.42
CA MET A 332 15.89 3.59 48.89
C MET A 332 16.24 3.42 47.39
N ARG A 333 15.38 3.93 46.52
CA ARG A 333 15.64 3.95 45.10
C ARG A 333 16.15 5.34 44.73
N GLU A 334 17.38 5.40 44.30
CA GLU A 334 17.97 6.63 43.80
C GLU A 334 17.50 6.86 42.36
N GLU A 335 16.66 7.87 42.15
CA GLU A 335 16.29 8.31 40.80
C GLU A 335 17.27 9.39 40.36
N THR A 336 18.18 9.03 39.49
CA THR A 336 19.07 9.99 38.84
C THR A 336 18.34 10.64 37.66
N ASN A 337 17.93 11.87 37.87
CA ASN A 337 17.36 12.70 36.79
C ASN A 337 18.50 13.38 36.02
N TYR A 338 18.77 12.92 34.82
CA TYR A 338 19.68 13.59 33.89
C TYR A 338 18.95 14.78 33.25
N LYS A 339 19.47 15.98 33.43
CA LYS A 339 19.03 17.15 32.63
C LYS A 339 20.07 17.44 31.57
N ASP A 340 19.64 17.38 30.31
CA ASP A 340 20.49 17.75 29.18
C ASP A 340 20.88 19.22 29.30
N LEU A 341 22.18 19.45 29.42
CA LEU A 341 22.79 20.79 29.49
C LEU A 341 22.48 21.64 28.23
N ILE A 342 22.23 20.98 27.10
CA ILE A 342 21.94 21.65 25.81
C ILE A 342 20.63 22.46 25.85
N ASN A 343 19.70 22.10 26.74
CA ASN A 343 18.41 22.79 26.90
C ASN A 343 18.45 23.94 27.93
N MET A 344 19.60 24.19 28.55
CA MET A 344 19.73 25.27 29.49
C MET A 344 19.95 26.62 28.78
N LYS A 345 18.92 27.43 28.71
CA LYS A 345 18.96 28.78 28.10
C LYS A 345 20.10 29.64 28.57
N LEU A 346 20.50 29.49 29.85
CA LEU A 346 21.60 30.22 30.46
C LEU A 346 22.93 29.93 29.76
N ILE A 347 23.24 28.68 29.41
CA ILE A 347 24.48 28.30 28.72
C ILE A 347 24.55 28.99 27.36
N PHE A 348 23.43 29.07 26.63
CA PHE A 348 23.36 29.77 25.35
C PHE A 348 23.75 31.25 25.51
N PHE A 349 23.19 31.96 26.50
CA PHE A 349 23.51 33.36 26.72
C PHE A 349 24.96 33.58 27.20
N VAL A 350 25.54 32.66 27.99
CA VAL A 350 26.94 32.70 28.36
C VAL A 350 27.86 32.58 27.13
N ILE A 351 27.60 31.60 26.26
CA ILE A 351 28.38 31.41 25.04
C ILE A 351 28.23 32.64 24.12
N LEU A 352 27.02 33.13 23.95
CA LEU A 352 26.75 34.31 23.14
C LEU A 352 27.51 35.53 23.66
N SER A 353 27.53 35.75 24.99
CA SER A 353 28.25 36.83 25.64
C SER A 353 29.77 36.70 25.41
N LEU A 354 30.33 35.49 25.58
CA LEU A 354 31.75 35.25 25.34
C LEU A 354 32.16 35.53 23.88
N VAL A 355 31.41 35.06 22.93
CA VAL A 355 31.67 35.29 21.47
C VAL A 355 31.53 36.79 21.14
N SER A 356 30.53 37.46 21.70
CA SER A 356 30.33 38.90 21.50
C SER A 356 31.48 39.71 22.11
N THR A 357 31.97 39.34 23.28
CA THR A 357 33.09 39.98 23.97
C THR A 357 34.40 39.75 23.18
N GLU A 358 34.62 38.53 22.72
CA GLU A 358 35.78 38.23 21.87
C GLU A 358 35.79 39.04 20.58
N TRP A 359 34.63 39.12 19.91
CA TRP A 359 34.48 39.93 18.68
C TRP A 359 34.73 41.41 18.96
N PHE A 360 34.17 41.94 20.05
CA PHE A 360 34.36 43.34 20.47
C PHE A 360 35.82 43.65 20.78
N LEU A 361 36.52 42.78 21.54
CA LEU A 361 37.94 42.95 21.87
C LEU A 361 38.81 42.86 20.61
N ARG A 362 38.56 41.92 19.71
CA ARG A 362 39.26 41.84 18.41
C ARG A 362 39.09 43.10 17.58
N LYS A 363 37.88 43.66 17.56
CA LYS A 363 37.59 44.89 16.84
C LYS A 363 38.24 46.12 17.47
N MET A 364 38.33 46.18 18.82
CA MET A 364 38.90 47.29 19.55
C MET A 364 40.42 47.30 19.52
N PHE A 365 41.06 46.15 19.57
CA PHE A 365 42.51 46.01 19.57
C PHE A 365 43.14 45.72 18.22
N GLY A 366 42.38 45.73 17.12
CA GLY A 366 42.86 45.71 15.75
C GLY A 366 43.61 44.46 15.30
N THR A 367 43.34 43.33 15.92
CA THR A 367 43.91 42.03 15.49
C THR A 367 42.98 41.39 14.44
N TYR A 368 43.30 41.59 13.20
CA TYR A 368 42.81 40.77 12.11
C TYR A 368 43.79 39.66 11.87
#